data_39b248a2393070d809f77948b0719524
#
_entry.id   39b248a2393070d809f77948b0719524
#
_cell.length_a   1.000
_cell.length_b   1.000
_cell.length_c   1.000
_cell.angle_alpha   90.00
_cell.angle_beta   90.00
_cell.angle_gamma   90.00
#
_symmetry.space_group_name_H-M   'P 1'
#
loop_
_entity.id
_entity.type
_entity.pdbx_description
1 polymer ?
#
loop_
_entity_poly.entity_id
_entity_poly.type
_entity_poly.pdbx_seq_one_letter_code
_entity_poly.pdbx_strand_id
1 'polypeptide(L)'
;MRLSDGTVAMLSAFVPEQDLRRMRVVTGPPFCWFPAGLRMAAATFGPFVMFRPGSFDTTTPNGLALIAHEAHHIRQAREMGQLWFFVRYITGNIGCRFQHDRHPLEVPAIEVQRAVYWAMRPEN
;
A
#
# COMPACT_ATOMS: atom_id res chain seq x y z
N MET A 1 0.06 -1.99 -14.82
CA MET A 1 1.21 -1.07 -14.88
C MET A 1 2.16 -1.34 -13.75
N ARG A 2 3.44 -1.30 -13.99
CA ARG A 2 4.46 -1.47 -12.94
C ARG A 2 5.00 -0.11 -12.51
N LEU A 3 5.58 -0.07 -11.30
CA LEU A 3 6.30 1.12 -10.86
C LEU A 3 7.53 1.33 -11.73
N SER A 4 7.87 2.60 -11.97
CA SER A 4 9.10 2.95 -12.70
C SER A 4 10.34 2.59 -11.87
N ASP A 5 11.47 2.40 -12.54
CA ASP A 5 12.75 2.12 -11.87
C ASP A 5 13.12 3.23 -10.88
N GLY A 6 12.83 4.48 -11.23
CA GLY A 6 13.08 5.62 -10.35
C GLY A 6 12.28 5.56 -9.07
N THR A 7 10.99 5.21 -9.16
CA THR A 7 10.13 5.06 -7.98
C THR A 7 10.60 3.91 -7.12
N VAL A 8 10.95 2.77 -7.72
CA VAL A 8 11.49 1.62 -6.99
C VAL A 8 12.76 2.02 -6.26
N ALA A 9 13.66 2.73 -6.92
CA ALA A 9 14.93 3.17 -6.31
C ALA A 9 14.68 4.08 -5.10
N MET A 10 13.71 5.01 -5.20
CA MET A 10 13.38 5.91 -4.09
C MET A 10 12.80 5.17 -2.88
N LEU A 11 12.00 4.15 -3.10
CA LEU A 11 11.27 3.48 -2.03
C LEU A 11 11.99 2.24 -1.49
N SER A 12 13.02 1.75 -2.15
CA SER A 12 13.72 0.52 -1.76
C SER A 12 14.43 0.61 -0.40
N ALA A 13 14.66 1.83 0.11
CA ALA A 13 15.19 2.03 1.46
C ALA A 13 14.15 1.75 2.56
N PHE A 14 12.87 1.71 2.21
CA PHE A 14 11.77 1.59 3.18
C PHE A 14 11.03 0.27 3.07
N VAL A 15 10.92 -0.28 1.85
CA VAL A 15 10.25 -1.56 1.59
C VAL A 15 11.12 -2.38 0.65
N PRO A 16 11.04 -3.75 0.71
CA PRO A 16 11.88 -4.57 -0.15
C PRO A 16 11.65 -4.31 -1.64
N GLU A 17 12.75 -4.22 -2.38
CA GLU A 17 12.70 -3.96 -3.82
C GLU A 17 11.86 -4.99 -4.56
N GLN A 18 11.95 -6.27 -4.15
CA GLN A 18 11.19 -7.35 -4.80
C GLN A 18 9.68 -7.10 -4.72
N ASP A 19 9.19 -6.54 -3.63
CA ASP A 19 7.76 -6.25 -3.47
C ASP A 19 7.34 -5.05 -4.31
N LEU A 20 8.18 -4.03 -4.39
CA LEU A 20 7.96 -2.89 -5.27
C LEU A 20 7.91 -3.31 -6.73
N ARG A 21 8.82 -4.20 -7.17
CA ARG A 21 8.86 -4.67 -8.55
C ARG A 21 7.70 -5.62 -8.89
N ARG A 22 7.17 -6.32 -7.90
CA ARG A 22 6.01 -7.20 -8.10
C ARG A 22 4.70 -6.43 -8.22
N MET A 23 4.67 -5.21 -7.71
CA MET A 23 3.43 -4.41 -7.69
C MET A 23 2.89 -4.20 -9.10
N ARG A 24 1.61 -4.48 -9.26
CA ARG A 24 0.84 -4.19 -10.47
C ARG A 24 -0.18 -3.13 -10.13
N VAL A 25 0.05 -1.93 -10.64
CA VAL A 25 -0.82 -0.78 -10.36
C VAL A 25 -2.03 -0.83 -11.26
N VAL A 26 -3.21 -0.75 -10.66
CA VAL A 26 -4.49 -0.71 -11.37
C VAL A 26 -5.18 0.61 -11.05
N THR A 27 -5.31 1.46 -12.06
CA THR A 27 -5.91 2.78 -11.91
C THR A 27 -7.17 2.96 -12.77
N GLY A 28 -7.41 2.01 -13.69
CA GLY A 28 -8.55 2.08 -14.61
C GLY A 28 -9.83 1.47 -14.06
N PRO A 29 -11.00 1.90 -14.56
CA PRO A 29 -12.28 1.32 -14.16
C PRO A 29 -12.40 -0.11 -14.71
N PRO A 30 -13.20 -1.00 -14.11
CA PRO A 30 -14.00 -0.74 -12.91
C PRO A 30 -13.23 -0.92 -11.60
N PHE A 31 -12.01 -1.45 -11.64
CA PHE A 31 -11.26 -1.85 -10.43
C PHE A 31 -10.83 -0.66 -9.57
N CYS A 32 -10.59 0.50 -10.17
CA CYS A 32 -10.24 1.70 -9.41
C CYS A 32 -11.38 2.18 -8.49
N TRP A 33 -12.60 1.74 -8.76
CA TRP A 33 -13.77 2.10 -7.93
C TRP A 33 -13.90 1.23 -6.67
N PHE A 34 -13.20 0.09 -6.62
CA PHE A 34 -13.28 -0.81 -5.48
C PHE A 34 -12.77 -0.14 -4.19
N PRO A 35 -11.57 0.47 -4.16
CA PRO A 35 -11.14 1.20 -2.95
C PRO A 35 -12.08 2.36 -2.61
N ALA A 36 -12.55 3.11 -3.61
CA ALA A 36 -13.46 4.23 -3.38
C ALA A 36 -14.78 3.77 -2.73
N GLY A 37 -15.32 2.63 -3.16
CA GLY A 37 -16.51 2.04 -2.57
C GLY A 37 -16.32 1.60 -1.12
N LEU A 38 -15.09 1.25 -0.74
CA LEU A 38 -14.71 0.89 0.63
C LEU A 38 -14.17 2.09 1.41
N ARG A 39 -14.21 3.29 0.84
CA ARG A 39 -13.66 4.52 1.43
C ARG A 39 -12.18 4.43 1.73
N MET A 40 -11.43 3.75 0.88
CA MET A 40 -9.98 3.59 0.99
C MET A 40 -9.31 4.32 -0.16
N ALA A 41 -8.07 4.79 0.05
CA ALA A 41 -7.28 5.39 -1.02
C ALA A 41 -6.76 4.33 -2.00
N ALA A 42 -6.47 3.13 -1.50
CA ALA A 42 -6.01 2.01 -2.30
C ALA A 42 -6.34 0.69 -1.60
N ALA A 43 -6.33 -0.39 -2.34
CA ALA A 43 -6.55 -1.75 -1.82
C ALA A 43 -5.60 -2.71 -2.51
N THR A 44 -4.97 -3.60 -1.74
CA THR A 44 -4.02 -4.59 -2.22
C THR A 44 -4.63 -5.98 -2.23
N PHE A 45 -4.47 -6.68 -3.36
CA PHE A 45 -4.84 -8.08 -3.48
C PHE A 45 -3.74 -8.81 -4.26
N GLY A 46 -2.95 -9.64 -3.58
CA GLY A 46 -1.77 -10.27 -4.16
C GLY A 46 -0.77 -9.21 -4.61
N PRO A 47 -0.27 -9.26 -5.85
CA PRO A 47 0.59 -8.22 -6.39
C PRO A 47 -0.18 -7.02 -6.95
N PHE A 48 -1.52 -7.11 -7.00
CA PHE A 48 -2.35 -6.06 -7.58
C PHE A 48 -2.73 -5.02 -6.53
N VAL A 49 -2.51 -3.76 -6.85
CA VAL A 49 -2.90 -2.64 -6.02
C VAL A 49 -3.85 -1.77 -6.82
N MET A 50 -5.10 -1.70 -6.37
CA MET A 50 -6.14 -0.88 -6.98
C MET A 50 -6.14 0.47 -6.29
N PHE A 51 -5.93 1.53 -7.06
CA PHE A 51 -5.91 2.89 -6.53
C PHE A 51 -7.21 3.60 -6.85
N ARG A 52 -7.75 4.27 -5.85
CA ARG A 52 -8.87 5.18 -6.02
C ARG A 52 -8.51 6.23 -7.07
N PRO A 53 -9.48 6.68 -7.91
CA PRO A 53 -9.18 7.72 -8.91
C PRO A 53 -8.46 8.91 -8.31
N GLY A 54 -7.31 9.28 -8.89
CA GLY A 54 -6.51 10.41 -8.44
C GLY A 54 -5.58 10.15 -7.26
N SER A 55 -5.57 8.92 -6.68
CA SER A 55 -4.72 8.65 -5.51
C SER A 55 -3.34 8.10 -5.87
N PHE A 56 -3.14 7.59 -7.10
CA PHE A 56 -1.83 7.14 -7.54
C PHE A 56 -1.01 8.33 -8.04
N ASP A 57 0.05 8.67 -7.31
CA ASP A 57 0.90 9.81 -7.63
C ASP A 57 2.33 9.52 -7.15
N THR A 58 3.28 9.48 -8.08
CA THR A 58 4.70 9.25 -7.79
C THR A 58 5.48 10.55 -7.63
N THR A 59 4.81 11.71 -7.69
CA THR A 59 5.46 13.02 -7.66
C THR A 59 5.33 13.75 -6.33
N THR A 60 4.52 13.24 -5.41
CA THR A 60 4.28 13.87 -4.12
C THR A 60 4.70 12.97 -2.97
N PRO A 61 5.07 13.53 -1.80
CA PRO A 61 5.36 12.73 -0.61
C PRO A 61 4.18 11.86 -0.18
N ASN A 62 2.96 12.37 -0.23
CA ASN A 62 1.76 11.59 0.11
C ASN A 62 1.55 10.41 -0.84
N GLY A 63 1.73 10.63 -2.14
CA GLY A 63 1.59 9.58 -3.15
C GLY A 63 2.63 8.48 -2.99
N LEU A 64 3.89 8.86 -2.80
CA LEU A 64 4.97 7.90 -2.54
C LEU A 64 4.75 7.13 -1.24
N ALA A 65 4.28 7.82 -0.20
CA ALA A 65 3.97 7.21 1.09
C ALA A 65 2.85 6.16 0.96
N LEU A 66 1.82 6.46 0.17
CA LEU A 66 0.73 5.51 -0.08
C LEU A 66 1.22 4.28 -0.83
N ILE A 67 2.07 4.47 -1.85
CA ILE A 67 2.66 3.36 -2.60
C ILE A 67 3.47 2.45 -1.66
N ALA A 68 4.27 3.03 -0.78
CA ALA A 68 5.06 2.26 0.19
C ALA A 68 4.15 1.50 1.18
N HIS A 69 3.06 2.11 1.62
CA HIS A 69 2.06 1.46 2.47
C HIS A 69 1.51 0.20 1.80
N GLU A 70 1.10 0.31 0.54
CA GLU A 70 0.55 -0.82 -0.20
C GLU A 70 1.62 -1.88 -0.51
N ALA A 71 2.86 -1.46 -0.81
CA ALA A 71 3.96 -2.39 -1.00
C ALA A 71 4.24 -3.20 0.27
N HIS A 72 4.06 -2.60 1.44
CA HIS A 72 4.20 -3.31 2.71
C HIS A 72 3.16 -4.43 2.84
N HIS A 73 1.94 -4.22 2.36
CA HIS A 73 0.92 -5.27 2.32
C HIS A 73 1.30 -6.40 1.36
N ILE A 74 1.93 -6.09 0.22
CA ILE A 74 2.46 -7.11 -0.68
C ILE A 74 3.51 -7.96 0.04
N ARG A 75 4.40 -7.33 0.81
CA ARG A 75 5.38 -8.01 1.64
C ARG A 75 4.73 -8.94 2.65
N GLN A 76 3.72 -8.45 3.37
CA GLN A 76 3.00 -9.25 4.36
C GLN A 76 2.36 -10.48 3.72
N ALA A 77 1.70 -10.31 2.58
CA ALA A 77 1.09 -11.42 1.85
C ALA A 77 2.13 -12.41 1.34
N ARG A 78 3.29 -11.93 0.90
CA ARG A 78 4.40 -12.79 0.46
C ARG A 78 4.97 -13.61 1.63
N GLU A 79 5.17 -12.98 2.78
CA GLU A 79 5.78 -13.63 3.94
C GLU A 79 4.86 -14.64 4.60
N MET A 80 3.56 -14.38 4.68
CA MET A 80 2.62 -15.27 5.36
C MET A 80 1.74 -16.10 4.44
N GLY A 81 1.79 -15.86 3.12
CA GLY A 81 0.90 -16.47 2.13
C GLY A 81 -0.39 -15.70 1.96
N GLN A 82 -0.89 -15.64 0.73
CA GLN A 82 -2.03 -14.79 0.37
C GLN A 82 -3.31 -15.15 1.14
N LEU A 83 -3.61 -16.44 1.25
CA LEU A 83 -4.81 -16.89 1.95
C LEU A 83 -4.76 -16.52 3.43
N TRP A 84 -3.61 -16.76 4.07
CA TRP A 84 -3.42 -16.46 5.50
C TRP A 84 -3.44 -14.95 5.75
N PHE A 85 -2.84 -14.16 4.84
CA PHE A 85 -2.91 -12.71 4.90
C PHE A 85 -4.37 -12.24 4.89
N PHE A 86 -5.19 -12.80 3.99
CA PHE A 86 -6.59 -12.45 3.86
C PHE A 86 -7.38 -12.79 5.15
N VAL A 87 -7.15 -13.98 5.68
CA VAL A 87 -7.80 -14.42 6.93
C VAL A 87 -7.42 -13.49 8.09
N ARG A 88 -6.13 -13.16 8.22
CA ARG A 88 -5.67 -12.27 9.29
C ARG A 88 -6.18 -10.85 9.11
N TYR A 89 -6.34 -10.41 7.87
CA TYR A 89 -6.89 -9.08 7.61
C TYR A 89 -8.34 -8.99 8.07
N ILE A 90 -9.15 -9.99 7.74
CA ILE A 90 -10.57 -10.03 8.16
C ILE A 90 -10.70 -10.15 9.68
N THR A 91 -9.96 -11.08 10.30
CA THR A 91 -10.03 -11.26 11.76
C THR A 91 -9.50 -10.05 12.50
N GLY A 92 -8.48 -9.38 11.95
CA GLY A 92 -7.95 -8.14 12.50
C GLY A 92 -8.97 -7.01 12.47
N ASN A 93 -9.76 -6.90 11.40
CA ASN A 93 -10.84 -5.92 11.32
C ASN A 93 -11.86 -6.12 12.42
N ILE A 94 -12.24 -7.38 12.68
CA ILE A 94 -13.17 -7.70 13.75
C ILE A 94 -12.57 -7.34 15.12
N GLY A 95 -11.31 -7.72 15.35
CA GLY A 95 -10.63 -7.48 16.62
C GLY A 95 -10.44 -6.00 16.94
N CYS A 96 -10.19 -5.16 15.94
CA CYS A 96 -10.00 -3.72 16.13
C CYS A 96 -11.28 -2.91 15.86
N ARG A 97 -12.44 -3.58 15.72
CA ARG A 97 -13.76 -2.96 15.45
C ARG A 97 -13.75 -2.08 14.20
N PHE A 98 -13.04 -2.56 13.15
CA PHE A 98 -12.93 -1.88 11.87
C PHE A 98 -12.24 -0.50 11.94
N GLN A 99 -11.47 -0.24 13.01
CA GLN A 99 -10.63 0.95 13.09
C GLN A 99 -9.31 0.67 12.38
N HIS A 100 -9.15 1.23 11.19
CA HIS A 100 -8.03 0.97 10.29
C HIS A 100 -6.66 1.21 10.95
N ASP A 101 -6.55 2.30 11.72
CA ASP A 101 -5.32 2.68 12.41
C ASP A 101 -4.93 1.76 13.57
N ARG A 102 -5.83 0.85 13.98
CA ARG A 102 -5.58 -0.14 15.02
C ARG A 102 -5.44 -1.56 14.49
N HIS A 103 -5.65 -1.76 13.20
CA HIS A 103 -5.56 -3.08 12.58
C HIS A 103 -4.10 -3.58 12.67
N PRO A 104 -3.85 -4.83 13.15
CA PRO A 104 -2.49 -5.34 13.33
C PRO A 104 -1.65 -5.35 12.05
N LEU A 105 -2.24 -5.54 10.89
CA LEU A 105 -1.54 -5.53 9.62
C LEU A 105 -1.36 -4.11 9.06
N GLU A 106 -2.20 -3.18 9.49
CA GLU A 106 -2.13 -1.79 9.04
C GLU A 106 -1.12 -0.96 9.84
N VAL A 107 -0.96 -1.24 11.14
CA VAL A 107 -0.06 -0.46 11.99
C VAL A 107 1.36 -0.39 11.42
N PRO A 108 2.02 -1.52 11.07
CA PRO A 108 3.36 -1.43 10.47
C PRO A 108 3.36 -0.75 9.10
N ALA A 109 2.31 -0.92 8.29
CA ALA A 109 2.19 -0.26 7.00
C ALA A 109 2.05 1.27 7.16
N ILE A 110 1.31 1.72 8.17
CA ILE A 110 1.18 3.14 8.50
C ILE A 110 2.53 3.71 8.96
N GLU A 111 3.30 2.96 9.72
CA GLU A 111 4.64 3.39 10.14
C GLU A 111 5.56 3.59 8.94
N VAL A 112 5.56 2.67 7.98
CA VAL A 112 6.32 2.81 6.73
C VAL A 112 5.85 4.04 5.95
N GLN A 113 4.55 4.21 5.85
CA GLN A 113 3.95 5.36 5.16
C GLN A 113 4.42 6.69 5.75
N ARG A 114 4.42 6.79 7.07
CA ARG A 114 4.89 7.99 7.77
C ARG A 114 6.38 8.23 7.54
N ALA A 115 7.19 7.19 7.60
CA ALA A 115 8.63 7.30 7.36
C ALA A 115 8.92 7.82 5.95
N VAL A 116 8.22 7.30 4.94
CA VAL A 116 8.38 7.76 3.55
C VAL A 116 7.92 9.20 3.41
N TYR A 117 6.77 9.54 3.97
CA TYR A 117 6.24 10.91 3.89
C TYR A 117 7.27 11.93 4.42
N TRP A 118 7.83 11.68 5.59
CA TRP A 118 8.79 12.59 6.20
C TRP A 118 10.11 12.64 5.43
N ALA A 119 10.57 11.49 4.88
CA ALA A 119 11.80 11.43 4.11
C ALA A 119 11.68 12.17 2.75
N MET A 120 10.51 12.12 2.13
CA MET A 120 10.27 12.70 0.81
C MET A 120 9.76 14.15 0.86
N ARG A 121 9.43 14.63 2.05
CA ARG A 121 8.93 16.00 2.21
C ARG A 121 10.05 17.00 1.91
N PRO A 122 9.76 18.07 1.14
CA PRO A 122 10.77 19.09 0.87
C PRO A 122 11.23 19.77 2.16
N GLU A 123 12.53 20.05 2.27
CA GLU A 123 13.07 20.87 3.34
C GLU A 123 12.62 22.32 3.14
N ASN A 124 12.18 22.94 4.20
CA ASN A 124 11.85 24.37 4.20
C ASN A 124 12.87 25.13 5.02
#